data_6e03b6f3f9b950c36431cb3bb30c2ba5
#
_entry.id   6e03b6f3f9b950c36431cb3bb30c2ba5
#
_cell.length_a   1.000
_cell.length_b   1.000
_cell.length_c   1.000
_cell.angle_alpha   90.00
_cell.angle_beta   90.00
_cell.angle_gamma   90.00
#
_symmetry.space_group_name_H-M   'P 1'
#
loop_
_entity.id
_entity.type
_entity.pdbx_description
1 polymer ?
#
loop_
_entity_poly.entity_id
_entity_poly.type
_entity_poly.pdbx_seq_one_letter_code
_entity_poly.pdbx_strand_id
1 'polypeptide(L)'
;MATRLESRSDCTRCAALCCIAYPSEDMPGFAAAKEAGQPCPKLGHDGLCTIYADRAEQGFAGCLRFECFGAGQHVVQTLFEGRDWRDDRELLGPMIETFLAMRPVSDLAFLVSRALASGPDPDTTVRLEALHDELADIAASRETLRESARIAKARSDVRQVFAALDPDALRNS
;
A
#
# COMPACT_ATOMS: atom_id res chain seq x y z
N MET A 1 18.94 6.11 -10.77
CA MET A 1 18.57 5.80 -9.37
C MET A 1 17.05 5.74 -9.34
N ALA A 2 16.46 4.58 -9.07
CA ALA A 2 15.03 4.46 -8.90
C ALA A 2 14.59 5.30 -7.68
N THR A 3 13.49 6.04 -7.82
CA THR A 3 12.95 6.83 -6.71
C THR A 3 12.44 5.89 -5.63
N ARG A 4 12.91 6.04 -4.40
CA ARG A 4 12.45 5.23 -3.27
C ARG A 4 10.94 5.38 -3.09
N LEU A 5 10.24 4.24 -2.94
CA LEU A 5 8.81 4.25 -2.65
C LEU A 5 8.55 4.85 -1.26
N GLU A 6 7.61 5.79 -1.19
CA GLU A 6 7.14 6.34 0.08
C GLU A 6 6.42 5.24 0.86
N SER A 7 6.84 4.97 2.09
CA SER A 7 6.25 3.94 2.95
C SER A 7 5.30 4.47 4.02
N ARG A 8 5.15 5.79 4.12
CA ARG A 8 4.19 6.44 5.04
C ARG A 8 2.94 6.84 4.25
N SER A 9 1.77 6.41 4.71
CA SER A 9 0.50 6.80 4.08
C SER A 9 0.19 8.28 4.26
N ASP A 10 -0.24 8.92 3.16
CA ASP A 10 -0.75 10.27 3.14
C ASP A 10 -2.13 10.30 2.45
N CYS A 11 -3.20 10.29 3.26
CA CYS A 11 -4.57 10.28 2.76
C CYS A 11 -4.96 11.58 2.05
N THR A 12 -4.24 12.68 2.26
CA THR A 12 -4.50 13.96 1.58
C THR A 12 -4.05 13.96 0.13
N ARG A 13 -3.14 13.04 -0.23
CA ARG A 13 -2.62 12.84 -1.58
C ARG A 13 -3.18 11.59 -2.26
N CYS A 14 -4.18 10.97 -1.63
CA CYS A 14 -4.81 9.73 -2.08
C CYS A 14 -6.30 10.00 -2.37
N ALA A 15 -6.82 9.48 -3.47
CA ALA A 15 -8.24 9.57 -3.82
C ALA A 15 -9.11 8.58 -3.00
N ALA A 16 -8.84 8.43 -1.71
CA ALA A 16 -9.56 7.53 -0.78
C ALA A 16 -9.64 6.07 -1.24
N LEU A 17 -8.63 5.57 -1.94
CA LEU A 17 -8.68 4.27 -2.61
C LEU A 17 -8.96 3.10 -1.66
N CYS A 18 -8.40 3.08 -0.45
CA CYS A 18 -8.72 2.04 0.54
C CYS A 18 -10.18 2.10 1.02
N CYS A 19 -10.76 3.32 1.09
CA CYS A 19 -12.16 3.52 1.48
C CYS A 19 -13.16 3.06 0.41
N ILE A 20 -12.68 2.75 -0.79
CA ILE A 20 -13.51 2.34 -1.93
C ILE A 20 -13.19 0.90 -2.33
N ALA A 21 -11.93 0.55 -2.44
CA ALA A 21 -11.51 -0.73 -3.00
C ALA A 21 -11.95 -1.95 -2.19
N TYR A 22 -11.91 -1.85 -0.85
CA TYR A 22 -12.21 -3.01 0.00
C TYR A 22 -13.67 -3.07 0.41
N PRO A 23 -14.26 -4.28 0.44
CA PRO A 23 -15.55 -4.49 1.06
C PRO A 23 -15.43 -4.39 2.59
N SER A 24 -16.55 -4.16 3.26
CA SER A 24 -16.65 -4.26 4.73
C SER A 24 -17.90 -5.04 5.17
N GLU A 25 -18.51 -5.75 4.24
CA GLU A 25 -19.67 -6.59 4.52
C GLU A 25 -19.26 -7.75 5.43
N ASP A 26 -19.99 -7.94 6.53
CA ASP A 26 -19.77 -8.98 7.53
C ASP A 26 -18.33 -9.04 8.11
N MET A 27 -17.58 -7.95 8.01
CA MET A 27 -16.21 -7.90 8.54
C MET A 27 -16.19 -7.35 9.97
N PRO A 28 -15.58 -8.07 10.95
CA PRO A 28 -15.42 -7.56 12.30
C PRO A 28 -14.62 -6.25 12.34
N GLY A 29 -15.12 -5.28 13.09
CA GLY A 29 -14.49 -3.96 13.23
C GLY A 29 -14.92 -2.95 12.18
N PHE A 30 -16.06 -3.19 11.50
CA PHE A 30 -16.69 -2.24 10.59
C PHE A 30 -18.18 -2.14 10.90
N ALA A 31 -18.61 -0.97 11.40
CA ALA A 31 -20.01 -0.70 11.77
C ALA A 31 -20.95 -0.51 10.58
N ALA A 32 -20.42 -0.37 9.36
CA ALA A 32 -21.21 -0.24 8.15
C ALA A 32 -20.73 -1.24 7.09
N ALA A 33 -21.70 -1.99 6.54
CA ALA A 33 -21.43 -2.86 5.40
C ALA A 33 -21.34 -2.02 4.11
N LYS A 34 -20.41 -2.40 3.23
CA LYS A 34 -20.32 -1.90 1.87
C LYS A 34 -19.66 -2.94 0.96
N GLU A 35 -20.04 -2.95 -0.29
CA GLU A 35 -19.40 -3.77 -1.32
C GLU A 35 -18.07 -3.15 -1.78
N ALA A 36 -17.20 -3.97 -2.39
CA ALA A 36 -16.02 -3.47 -3.08
C ALA A 36 -16.42 -2.50 -4.21
N GLY A 37 -15.67 -1.42 -4.35
CA GLY A 37 -15.97 -0.38 -5.36
C GLY A 37 -17.01 0.66 -4.91
N GLN A 38 -17.65 0.47 -3.77
CA GLN A 38 -18.54 1.47 -3.18
C GLN A 38 -17.77 2.37 -2.20
N PRO A 39 -18.03 3.69 -2.21
CA PRO A 39 -17.46 4.59 -1.22
C PRO A 39 -17.92 4.24 0.20
N CYS A 40 -17.00 4.33 1.16
CA CYS A 40 -17.34 4.24 2.57
C CYS A 40 -18.37 5.33 2.94
N PRO A 41 -19.43 5.02 3.72
CA PRO A 41 -20.43 6.03 4.13
C PRO A 41 -19.85 7.13 5.03
N LYS A 42 -18.62 6.96 5.52
CA LYS A 42 -17.88 7.95 6.31
C LYS A 42 -16.86 8.75 5.48
N LEU A 43 -16.88 8.59 4.16
CA LEU A 43 -16.04 9.37 3.26
C LEU A 43 -16.69 10.73 3.00
N GLY A 44 -15.97 11.81 3.31
CA GLY A 44 -16.39 13.18 3.03
C GLY A 44 -16.29 13.54 1.54
N HIS A 45 -16.96 14.61 1.15
CA HIS A 45 -16.90 15.14 -0.22
C HIS A 45 -15.49 15.61 -0.62
N ASP A 46 -14.67 15.98 0.36
CA ASP A 46 -13.26 16.33 0.21
C ASP A 46 -12.33 15.11 -0.01
N GLY A 47 -12.89 13.89 0.06
CA GLY A 47 -12.13 12.64 -0.08
C GLY A 47 -11.41 12.21 1.20
N LEU A 48 -11.68 12.84 2.33
CA LEU A 48 -11.14 12.47 3.63
C LEU A 48 -12.17 11.74 4.50
N CYS A 49 -11.67 10.97 5.47
CA CYS A 49 -12.52 10.26 6.41
C CYS A 49 -13.09 11.26 7.45
N THR A 50 -14.42 11.41 7.49
CA THR A 50 -15.10 12.33 8.43
C THR A 50 -14.97 11.93 9.90
N ILE A 51 -14.58 10.68 10.17
CA ILE A 51 -14.42 10.13 11.52
C ILE A 51 -12.98 9.68 11.79
N TYR A 52 -11.99 10.27 11.11
CA TYR A 52 -10.61 9.77 11.13
C TYR A 52 -10.04 9.62 12.56
N ALA A 53 -10.28 10.58 13.44
CA ALA A 53 -9.82 10.54 14.83
C ALA A 53 -10.61 9.52 15.68
N ASP A 54 -11.92 9.37 15.41
CA ASP A 54 -12.87 8.63 16.24
C ASP A 54 -13.23 7.25 15.67
N ARG A 55 -12.45 6.73 14.73
CA ARG A 55 -12.73 5.47 13.99
C ARG A 55 -13.06 4.30 14.93
N ALA A 56 -12.32 4.15 16.04
CA ALA A 56 -12.57 3.07 16.99
C ALA A 56 -13.94 3.22 17.67
N GLU A 57 -14.26 4.42 18.16
CA GLU A 57 -15.48 4.75 18.87
C GLU A 57 -16.72 4.65 17.98
N GLN A 58 -16.53 4.97 16.69
CA GLN A 58 -17.57 4.87 15.66
C GLN A 58 -17.75 3.45 15.10
N GLY A 59 -17.04 2.44 15.65
CA GLY A 59 -17.15 1.06 15.22
C GLY A 59 -16.31 0.68 14.00
N PHE A 60 -15.31 1.50 13.62
CA PHE A 60 -14.41 1.27 12.49
C PHE A 60 -12.98 0.92 12.94
N ALA A 61 -12.86 0.13 14.01
CA ALA A 61 -11.56 -0.33 14.52
C ALA A 61 -10.71 -1.07 13.47
N GLY A 62 -11.34 -1.69 12.47
CA GLY A 62 -10.65 -2.31 11.34
C GLY A 62 -9.76 -1.34 10.56
N CYS A 63 -10.22 -0.08 10.40
CA CYS A 63 -9.46 0.96 9.72
C CYS A 63 -8.21 1.41 10.49
N LEU A 64 -8.12 1.19 11.81
CA LEU A 64 -6.92 1.51 12.60
C LEU A 64 -5.78 0.52 12.36
N ARG A 65 -6.12 -0.70 11.97
CA ARG A 65 -5.15 -1.77 11.69
C ARG A 65 -4.71 -1.80 10.23
N PHE A 66 -5.39 -1.03 9.40
CA PHE A 66 -5.07 -0.95 7.98
C PHE A 66 -4.02 0.14 7.74
N GLU A 67 -2.93 -0.26 7.09
CA GLU A 67 -1.89 0.66 6.62
C GLU A 67 -1.58 0.34 5.15
N CYS A 68 -1.59 1.33 4.27
CA CYS A 68 -1.35 1.12 2.84
C CYS A 68 0.12 1.33 2.44
N PHE A 69 0.96 1.76 3.37
CA PHE A 69 2.39 2.02 3.13
C PHE A 69 2.64 2.84 1.85
N GLY A 70 1.85 3.91 1.65
CA GLY A 70 2.01 4.80 0.53
C GLY A 70 1.38 4.34 -0.79
N ALA A 71 0.78 3.15 -0.87
CA ALA A 71 0.21 2.63 -2.11
C ALA A 71 -0.81 3.59 -2.75
N GLY A 72 -1.70 4.18 -1.95
CA GLY A 72 -2.76 5.05 -2.46
C GLY A 72 -2.22 6.32 -3.11
N GLN A 73 -1.34 7.03 -2.42
CA GLN A 73 -0.74 8.24 -2.98
C GLN A 73 0.18 7.95 -4.17
N HIS A 74 0.90 6.82 -4.17
CA HIS A 74 1.71 6.43 -5.32
C HIS A 74 0.84 6.21 -6.56
N VAL A 75 -0.28 5.49 -6.42
CA VAL A 75 -1.23 5.28 -7.51
C VAL A 75 -1.73 6.63 -8.04
N VAL A 76 -2.23 7.50 -7.18
CA VAL A 76 -2.81 8.77 -7.62
C VAL A 76 -1.76 9.69 -8.20
N GLN A 77 -0.67 9.95 -7.47
CA GLN A 77 0.30 10.99 -7.84
C GLN A 77 1.24 10.56 -8.97
N THR A 78 1.63 9.27 -8.99
CA THR A 78 2.61 8.77 -9.97
C THR A 78 1.94 8.09 -11.15
N LEU A 79 1.04 7.13 -10.90
CA LEU A 79 0.50 6.28 -11.96
C LEU A 79 -0.71 6.88 -12.67
N PHE A 80 -1.39 7.83 -12.04
CA PHE A 80 -2.51 8.57 -12.61
C PHE A 80 -2.26 10.09 -12.66
N GLU A 81 -1.01 10.54 -12.44
CA GLU A 81 -0.57 11.93 -12.65
C GLU A 81 -1.42 12.98 -11.89
N GLY A 82 -1.83 12.62 -10.66
CA GLY A 82 -2.66 13.45 -9.80
C GLY A 82 -4.15 13.47 -10.16
N ARG A 83 -4.59 12.70 -11.16
CA ARG A 83 -6.02 12.59 -11.53
C ARG A 83 -6.80 11.88 -10.42
N ASP A 84 -8.08 12.24 -10.32
CA ASP A 84 -8.98 11.73 -9.28
C ASP A 84 -10.26 11.15 -9.89
N TRP A 85 -10.69 9.98 -9.43
CA TRP A 85 -11.93 9.35 -9.88
C TRP A 85 -13.19 10.16 -9.54
N ARG A 86 -13.10 11.09 -8.60
CA ARG A 86 -14.22 11.99 -8.23
C ARG A 86 -14.50 13.00 -9.33
N ASP A 87 -13.46 13.42 -10.04
CA ASP A 87 -13.56 14.33 -11.18
C ASP A 87 -13.85 13.58 -12.49
N ASP A 88 -13.38 12.32 -12.58
CA ASP A 88 -13.55 11.47 -13.75
C ASP A 88 -13.92 10.05 -13.32
N ARG A 89 -15.21 9.74 -13.39
CA ARG A 89 -15.77 8.45 -12.94
C ARG A 89 -15.25 7.23 -13.71
N GLU A 90 -14.75 7.39 -14.92
CA GLU A 90 -14.16 6.31 -15.70
C GLU A 90 -12.84 5.82 -15.10
N LEU A 91 -12.19 6.63 -14.26
CA LEU A 91 -10.96 6.26 -13.55
C LEU A 91 -11.19 5.34 -12.36
N LEU A 92 -12.42 5.24 -11.83
CA LEU A 92 -12.70 4.50 -10.59
C LEU A 92 -12.23 3.04 -10.67
N GLY A 93 -12.69 2.30 -11.66
CA GLY A 93 -12.30 0.90 -11.87
C GLY A 93 -10.78 0.73 -12.04
N PRO A 94 -10.17 1.41 -13.02
CA PRO A 94 -8.72 1.37 -13.22
C PRO A 94 -7.88 1.75 -12.00
N MET A 95 -8.31 2.73 -11.20
CA MET A 95 -7.61 3.11 -9.96
C MET A 95 -7.70 2.05 -8.88
N ILE A 96 -8.88 1.43 -8.70
CA ILE A 96 -9.07 0.33 -7.74
C ILE A 96 -8.17 -0.86 -8.12
N GLU A 97 -8.21 -1.30 -9.37
CA GLU A 97 -7.37 -2.41 -9.85
C GLU A 97 -5.88 -2.13 -9.62
N THR A 98 -5.44 -0.93 -9.98
CA THR A 98 -4.04 -0.51 -9.81
C THR A 98 -3.65 -0.44 -8.33
N PHE A 99 -4.55 0.06 -7.46
CA PHE A 99 -4.31 0.12 -6.02
C PHE A 99 -4.18 -1.28 -5.40
N LEU A 100 -5.05 -2.21 -5.79
CA LEU A 100 -5.00 -3.59 -5.30
C LEU A 100 -3.72 -4.31 -5.75
N ALA A 101 -3.22 -4.02 -6.96
CA ALA A 101 -1.95 -4.52 -7.44
C ALA A 101 -0.74 -3.86 -6.74
N MET A 102 -0.83 -2.56 -6.43
CA MET A 102 0.24 -1.80 -5.76
C MET A 102 0.39 -2.18 -4.28
N ARG A 103 -0.72 -2.54 -3.60
CA ARG A 103 -0.69 -2.85 -2.16
C ARG A 103 0.39 -3.86 -1.76
N PRO A 104 0.46 -5.08 -2.37
CA PRO A 104 1.50 -6.03 -2.03
C PRO A 104 2.91 -5.54 -2.32
N VAL A 105 3.10 -4.69 -3.34
CA VAL A 105 4.40 -4.09 -3.66
C VAL A 105 4.83 -3.11 -2.57
N SER A 106 3.90 -2.26 -2.11
CA SER A 106 4.16 -1.32 -1.00
C SER A 106 4.45 -2.04 0.32
N ASP A 107 3.75 -3.14 0.62
CA ASP A 107 4.03 -3.97 1.80
C ASP A 107 5.46 -4.52 1.77
N LEU A 108 5.88 -5.07 0.64
CA LEU A 108 7.24 -5.59 0.46
C LEU A 108 8.29 -4.49 0.54
N ALA A 109 8.05 -3.34 -0.10
CA ALA A 109 8.97 -2.21 -0.06
C ALA A 109 9.14 -1.65 1.36
N PHE A 110 8.05 -1.58 2.15
CA PHE A 110 8.13 -1.22 3.56
C PHE A 110 8.99 -2.20 4.35
N LEU A 111 8.77 -3.52 4.21
CA LEU A 111 9.56 -4.54 4.89
C LEU A 111 11.04 -4.44 4.53
N VAL A 112 11.37 -4.33 3.23
CA VAL A 112 12.75 -4.18 2.76
C VAL A 112 13.39 -2.91 3.34
N SER A 113 12.67 -1.79 3.34
CA SER A 113 13.16 -0.53 3.90
C SER A 113 13.42 -0.63 5.41
N ARG A 114 12.59 -1.36 6.16
CA ARG A 114 12.78 -1.62 7.59
C ARG A 114 14.01 -2.50 7.84
N ALA A 115 14.20 -3.55 7.03
CA ALA A 115 15.36 -4.40 7.12
C ALA A 115 16.67 -3.65 6.81
N LEU A 116 16.66 -2.77 5.79
CA LEU A 116 17.80 -1.90 5.51
C LEU A 116 18.13 -0.96 6.68
N ALA A 117 17.10 -0.41 7.33
CA ALA A 117 17.25 0.50 8.46
C ALA A 117 17.81 -0.19 9.72
N SER A 118 17.71 -1.52 9.84
CA SER A 118 18.28 -2.28 10.97
C SER A 118 19.81 -2.46 10.88
N GLY A 119 20.44 -2.03 9.79
CA GLY A 119 21.90 -2.13 9.60
C GLY A 119 22.40 -3.57 9.44
N PRO A 120 21.86 -4.34 8.48
CA PRO A 120 22.30 -5.70 8.24
C PRO A 120 23.76 -5.76 7.74
N ASP A 121 24.31 -6.96 7.67
CA ASP A 121 25.65 -7.16 7.11
C ASP A 121 25.74 -6.69 5.63
N PRO A 122 26.95 -6.46 5.08
CA PRO A 122 27.12 -5.91 3.75
C PRO A 122 26.49 -6.74 2.63
N ASP A 123 26.57 -8.07 2.71
CA ASP A 123 26.01 -8.96 1.66
C ASP A 123 24.49 -8.92 1.68
N THR A 124 23.91 -8.92 2.86
CA THR A 124 22.45 -8.76 3.04
C THR A 124 21.99 -7.37 2.60
N THR A 125 22.77 -6.32 2.88
CA THR A 125 22.46 -4.94 2.41
C THR A 125 22.38 -4.90 0.89
N VAL A 126 23.35 -5.43 0.17
CA VAL A 126 23.34 -5.47 -1.31
C VAL A 126 22.09 -6.20 -1.85
N ARG A 127 21.72 -7.32 -1.23
CA ARG A 127 20.53 -8.08 -1.63
C ARG A 127 19.23 -7.30 -1.39
N LEU A 128 19.12 -6.62 -0.26
CA LEU A 128 17.96 -5.80 0.08
C LEU A 128 17.85 -4.56 -0.83
N GLU A 129 18.96 -3.93 -1.17
CA GLU A 129 18.99 -2.81 -2.12
C GLU A 129 18.52 -3.26 -3.52
N ALA A 130 19.00 -4.40 -4.01
CA ALA A 130 18.54 -4.96 -5.28
C ALA A 130 17.04 -5.29 -5.28
N LEU A 131 16.50 -5.81 -4.16
CA LEU A 131 15.07 -6.04 -3.99
C LEU A 131 14.27 -4.73 -3.95
N HIS A 132 14.84 -3.70 -3.31
CA HIS A 132 14.20 -2.39 -3.26
C HIS A 132 14.09 -1.78 -4.67
N ASP A 133 15.16 -1.86 -5.47
CA ASP A 133 15.18 -1.37 -6.85
C ASP A 133 14.20 -2.17 -7.74
N GLU A 134 14.13 -3.48 -7.59
CA GLU A 134 13.15 -4.34 -8.30
C GLU A 134 11.70 -3.95 -7.95
N LEU A 135 11.39 -3.68 -6.67
CA LEU A 135 10.07 -3.24 -6.25
C LEU A 135 9.73 -1.85 -6.78
N ALA A 136 10.71 -0.95 -6.86
CA ALA A 136 10.54 0.37 -7.46
C ALA A 136 10.26 0.26 -8.97
N ASP A 137 10.95 -0.63 -9.68
CA ASP A 137 10.71 -0.89 -11.11
C ASP A 137 9.33 -1.51 -11.36
N ILE A 138 8.87 -2.42 -10.49
CA ILE A 138 7.51 -2.97 -10.55
C ILE A 138 6.47 -1.86 -10.37
N ALA A 139 6.72 -0.91 -9.46
CA ALA A 139 5.83 0.20 -9.16
C ALA A 139 5.91 1.35 -10.18
N ALA A 140 6.82 1.31 -11.14
CA ALA A 140 7.07 2.43 -12.05
C ALA A 140 5.94 2.68 -13.05
N SER A 141 5.16 1.64 -13.40
CA SER A 141 4.06 1.77 -14.36
C SER A 141 2.89 0.83 -14.04
N ARG A 142 1.73 1.13 -14.64
CA ARG A 142 0.55 0.26 -14.55
C ARG A 142 0.74 -1.08 -15.29
N GLU A 143 1.58 -1.09 -16.31
CA GLU A 143 1.93 -2.29 -17.09
C GLU A 143 2.73 -3.26 -16.23
N THR A 144 3.80 -2.78 -15.59
CA THR A 144 4.66 -3.60 -14.71
C THR A 144 3.92 -4.12 -13.49
N LEU A 145 2.97 -3.36 -12.93
CA LEU A 145 2.09 -3.81 -11.84
C LEU A 145 1.13 -4.94 -12.24
N ARG A 146 0.86 -5.16 -13.53
CA ARG A 146 0.05 -6.29 -14.03
C ARG A 146 0.85 -7.59 -14.16
N GLU A 147 2.17 -7.52 -14.06
CA GLU A 147 3.05 -8.68 -14.14
C GLU A 147 3.01 -9.48 -12.81
N SER A 148 1.92 -10.18 -12.56
CA SER A 148 1.70 -10.91 -11.30
C SER A 148 2.79 -11.92 -10.96
N ALA A 149 3.41 -12.54 -11.98
CA ALA A 149 4.54 -13.45 -11.81
C ALA A 149 5.78 -12.73 -11.26
N ARG A 150 6.03 -11.49 -11.70
CA ARG A 150 7.15 -10.66 -11.23
C ARG A 150 6.95 -10.27 -9.77
N ILE A 151 5.73 -9.88 -9.40
CA ILE A 151 5.37 -9.57 -8.00
C ILE A 151 5.50 -10.83 -7.11
N ALA A 152 5.06 -11.98 -7.60
CA ALA A 152 5.19 -13.24 -6.86
C ALA A 152 6.65 -13.62 -6.65
N LYS A 153 7.50 -13.43 -7.67
CA LYS A 153 8.95 -13.64 -7.56
C LYS A 153 9.57 -12.70 -6.51
N ALA A 154 9.31 -11.39 -6.59
CA ALA A 154 9.82 -10.42 -5.63
C ALA A 154 9.40 -10.79 -4.19
N ARG A 155 8.15 -11.22 -3.98
CA ARG A 155 7.67 -11.72 -2.68
C ARG A 155 8.45 -12.95 -2.20
N SER A 156 8.76 -13.89 -3.08
CA SER A 156 9.56 -15.08 -2.75
C SER A 156 10.98 -14.68 -2.34
N ASP A 157 11.60 -13.78 -3.10
CA ASP A 157 12.96 -13.33 -2.86
C ASP A 157 13.06 -12.56 -1.51
N VAL A 158 12.09 -11.69 -1.21
CA VAL A 158 12.00 -11.02 0.10
C VAL A 158 11.90 -12.06 1.22
N ARG A 159 11.03 -13.06 1.10
CA ARG A 159 10.91 -14.12 2.11
C ARG A 159 12.23 -14.86 2.34
N GLN A 160 12.98 -15.16 1.28
CA GLN A 160 14.27 -15.84 1.38
C GLN A 160 15.30 -14.99 2.14
N VAL A 161 15.37 -13.69 1.87
CA VAL A 161 16.27 -12.79 2.59
C VAL A 161 15.86 -12.71 4.05
N PHE A 162 14.57 -12.54 4.34
CA PHE A 162 14.07 -12.44 5.72
C PHE A 162 14.23 -13.74 6.53
N ALA A 163 14.15 -14.91 5.89
CA ALA A 163 14.40 -16.18 6.55
C ALA A 163 15.87 -16.36 6.98
N ALA A 164 16.79 -15.60 6.37
CA ALA A 164 18.20 -15.61 6.70
C ALA A 164 18.60 -14.50 7.70
N LEU A 165 17.69 -13.55 7.99
CA LEU A 165 17.94 -12.48 8.98
C LEU A 165 17.81 -13.01 10.40
N ASP A 166 18.64 -12.50 11.30
CA ASP A 166 18.52 -12.75 12.73
C ASP A 166 17.21 -12.09 13.26
N PRO A 167 16.29 -12.88 13.86
CA PRO A 167 15.05 -12.34 14.42
C PRO A 167 15.25 -11.26 15.49
N ASP A 168 16.38 -11.26 16.20
CA ASP A 168 16.67 -10.30 17.25
C ASP A 168 17.13 -8.95 16.68
N ALA A 169 17.74 -8.92 15.50
CA ALA A 169 18.10 -7.69 14.81
C ALA A 169 16.89 -6.86 14.38
N LEU A 170 15.76 -7.53 14.05
CA LEU A 170 14.52 -6.88 13.60
C LEU A 170 13.68 -6.30 14.75
N ARG A 171 13.91 -6.73 16.00
CA ARG A 171 13.15 -6.27 17.18
C ARG A 171 13.65 -4.94 17.76
N ASN A 172 14.89 -4.56 17.45
CA ASN A 172 15.58 -3.41 18.04
C ASN A 172 15.62 -2.17 17.11
N SER A 173 14.89 -2.19 16.00
CA SER A 173 14.83 -1.11 14.98
C SER A 173 13.36 -0.51 14.88
#